data_9b80c705ded4a5f9ad2da0c95c637993
#
_entry.id   9b80c705ded4a5f9ad2da0c95c637993
#
_cell.length_a   1.000
_cell.length_b   1.000
_cell.length_c   1.000
_cell.angle_alpha   90.00
_cell.angle_beta   90.00
_cell.angle_gamma   90.00
#
_symmetry.space_group_name_H-M   'P 1'
#
loop_
_entity.id
_entity.type
_entity.pdbx_description
1 polymer ?
#
loop_
_entity_poly.entity_id
_entity_poly.type
_entity_poly.pdbx_seq_one_letter_code
_entity_poly.pdbx_strand_id
1 'polypeptide(L)'
;MSMHIDGKKITEMYWGGRKIREAWYGGERVFSGSKPVEVMPPISGSNWDARDWLRSKLKEYGENYQTVTEIPFEIDTGEATSMRGMFALCSSLTVVPEMDTSRVDNMAYMFSTCESLTTVPPMDTRNVTNMAYMFRNARNITYIPDLSTGGVRSLGYMFYGCARLTDGNVRLIGKRSFAAVGGMIERSGLTREPFYNSSGRPI
;
A
#
# COMPACT_ATOMS: atom_id res chain seq x y z
N MET A 1 -28.05 13.20 -2.26
CA MET A 1 -29.17 13.15 -3.22
C MET A 1 -28.90 11.94 -4.12
N SER A 2 -29.87 11.06 -4.37
CA SER A 2 -29.67 9.91 -5.27
C SER A 2 -30.28 10.24 -6.62
N MET A 3 -29.56 10.00 -7.70
CA MET A 3 -30.04 10.22 -9.06
C MET A 3 -31.01 9.11 -9.44
N HIS A 4 -32.14 9.47 -10.10
CA HIS A 4 -33.12 8.54 -10.62
C HIS A 4 -33.39 8.86 -12.09
N ILE A 5 -33.49 7.84 -12.92
CA ILE A 5 -34.00 7.94 -14.31
C ILE A 5 -35.23 7.04 -14.41
N ASP A 6 -36.33 7.57 -14.87
CA ASP A 6 -37.63 6.88 -14.97
C ASP A 6 -38.06 6.22 -13.65
N GLY A 7 -37.84 6.92 -12.51
CA GLY A 7 -38.17 6.45 -11.16
C GLY A 7 -37.27 5.36 -10.60
N LYS A 8 -36.26 4.90 -11.34
CA LYS A 8 -35.28 3.92 -10.86
C LYS A 8 -34.03 4.62 -10.33
N LYS A 9 -33.61 4.21 -9.14
CA LYS A 9 -32.35 4.70 -8.54
C LYS A 9 -31.17 4.28 -9.40
N ILE A 10 -30.33 5.25 -9.78
CA ILE A 10 -29.09 4.97 -10.50
C ILE A 10 -28.00 4.61 -9.48
N THR A 11 -27.53 3.39 -9.54
CA THR A 11 -26.46 2.88 -8.68
C THR A 11 -25.09 2.89 -9.38
N GLU A 12 -25.12 2.93 -10.73
CA GLU A 12 -23.90 2.92 -11.55
C GLU A 12 -24.08 3.78 -12.79
N MET A 13 -23.05 4.51 -13.16
CA MET A 13 -23.01 5.28 -14.41
C MET A 13 -21.73 4.95 -15.19
N TYR A 14 -21.82 4.98 -16.52
CA TYR A 14 -20.71 4.73 -17.42
C TYR A 14 -20.58 5.83 -18.45
N TRP A 15 -19.33 6.18 -18.79
CA TRP A 15 -19.01 7.09 -19.89
C TRP A 15 -17.88 6.48 -20.72
N GLY A 16 -18.12 6.34 -22.03
CA GLY A 16 -17.15 5.71 -22.92
C GLY A 16 -16.77 4.28 -22.51
N GLY A 17 -17.73 3.51 -21.91
CA GLY A 17 -17.48 2.15 -21.41
C GLY A 17 -16.81 2.08 -20.04
N ARG A 18 -16.48 3.21 -19.43
CA ARG A 18 -15.88 3.29 -18.09
C ARG A 18 -16.90 3.66 -17.04
N LYS A 19 -16.87 3.00 -15.89
CA LYS A 19 -17.69 3.35 -14.73
C LYS A 19 -17.22 4.69 -14.17
N ILE A 20 -18.13 5.64 -14.03
CA ILE A 20 -17.85 6.95 -13.42
C ILE A 20 -18.19 6.95 -11.93
N ARG A 21 -17.33 7.57 -11.13
CA ARG A 21 -17.51 7.66 -9.67
C ARG A 21 -18.49 8.75 -9.26
N GLU A 22 -18.45 9.86 -9.98
CA GLU A 22 -19.24 11.05 -9.68
C GLU A 22 -19.69 11.70 -10.98
N ALA A 23 -20.90 12.23 -10.98
CA ALA A 23 -21.39 13.12 -12.04
C ALA A 23 -21.85 14.44 -11.42
N TRP A 24 -21.53 15.54 -12.10
CA TRP A 24 -21.87 16.88 -11.70
C TRP A 24 -22.76 17.54 -12.75
N TYR A 25 -23.79 18.27 -12.29
CA TYR A 25 -24.64 19.06 -13.14
C TYR A 25 -24.94 20.39 -12.46
N GLY A 26 -24.73 21.50 -13.17
CA GLY A 26 -24.97 22.83 -12.63
C GLY A 26 -24.14 23.18 -11.38
N GLY A 27 -22.97 22.56 -11.20
CA GLY A 27 -22.12 22.72 -10.02
C GLY A 27 -22.50 21.83 -8.82
N GLU A 28 -23.57 21.03 -8.94
CA GLU A 28 -23.98 20.07 -7.91
C GLU A 28 -23.60 18.66 -8.28
N ARG A 29 -23.18 17.85 -7.27
CA ARG A 29 -22.90 16.43 -7.44
C ARG A 29 -24.20 15.65 -7.55
N VAL A 30 -24.50 15.12 -8.74
CA VAL A 30 -25.74 14.39 -9.05
C VAL A 30 -25.61 12.89 -8.90
N PHE A 31 -24.39 12.37 -8.95
CA PHE A 31 -24.11 10.95 -8.78
C PHE A 31 -22.82 10.75 -7.97
N SER A 32 -22.86 9.81 -7.00
CA SER A 32 -21.70 9.32 -6.26
C SER A 32 -21.85 7.80 -6.13
N GLY A 33 -21.05 7.07 -6.89
CA GLY A 33 -20.97 5.61 -6.83
C GLY A 33 -19.78 5.13 -6.01
N SER A 34 -19.74 3.85 -5.69
CA SER A 34 -18.51 3.21 -5.17
C SER A 34 -17.40 3.29 -6.21
N LYS A 35 -16.15 3.30 -5.74
CA LYS A 35 -14.99 3.12 -6.63
C LYS A 35 -15.15 1.80 -7.41
N PRO A 36 -14.77 1.74 -8.70
CA PRO A 36 -14.71 0.47 -9.40
C PRO A 36 -13.71 -0.46 -8.70
N VAL A 37 -14.00 -1.75 -8.73
CA VAL A 37 -13.10 -2.78 -8.16
C VAL A 37 -12.27 -3.37 -9.30
N GLU A 38 -10.95 -3.31 -9.16
CA GLU A 38 -9.99 -3.94 -10.06
C GLU A 38 -9.42 -5.19 -9.39
N VAL A 39 -9.66 -6.35 -9.99
CA VAL A 39 -9.15 -7.63 -9.48
C VAL A 39 -7.69 -7.78 -9.89
N MET A 40 -6.82 -7.90 -8.90
CA MET A 40 -5.41 -8.19 -9.14
C MET A 40 -5.24 -9.68 -9.48
N PRO A 41 -4.59 -10.03 -10.59
CA PRO A 41 -4.37 -11.43 -10.94
C PRO A 41 -3.51 -12.13 -9.88
N PRO A 42 -3.47 -13.47 -9.86
CA PRO A 42 -2.68 -14.24 -8.91
C PRO A 42 -1.17 -14.08 -9.18
N ILE A 43 -0.65 -12.92 -8.79
CA ILE A 43 0.76 -12.56 -8.95
C ILE A 43 1.57 -13.24 -7.86
N SER A 44 2.66 -13.93 -8.26
CA SER A 44 3.53 -14.64 -7.35
C SER A 44 5.02 -14.42 -7.69
N GLY A 45 5.89 -14.73 -6.74
CA GLY A 45 7.35 -14.72 -6.94
C GLY A 45 8.01 -13.37 -6.72
N SER A 46 9.20 -13.20 -7.31
CA SER A 46 10.10 -12.07 -7.05
C SER A 46 10.08 -10.97 -8.12
N ASN A 47 9.28 -11.10 -9.14
CA ASN A 47 9.15 -10.13 -10.23
C ASN A 47 8.44 -8.84 -9.80
N TRP A 48 8.44 -7.85 -10.68
CA TRP A 48 7.76 -6.55 -10.45
C TRP A 48 6.32 -6.53 -10.98
N ASP A 49 5.70 -7.70 -11.12
CA ASP A 49 4.41 -7.86 -11.80
C ASP A 49 3.27 -7.08 -11.13
N ALA A 50 3.26 -7.03 -9.78
CA ALA A 50 2.27 -6.24 -9.04
C ALA A 50 2.39 -4.74 -9.35
N ARG A 51 3.63 -4.23 -9.44
CA ARG A 51 3.92 -2.84 -9.84
C ARG A 51 3.47 -2.56 -11.26
N ASP A 52 3.80 -3.44 -12.18
CA ASP A 52 3.54 -3.24 -13.60
C ASP A 52 2.04 -3.35 -13.88
N TRP A 53 1.34 -4.24 -13.18
CA TRP A 53 -0.11 -4.32 -13.18
C TRP A 53 -0.75 -3.00 -12.69
N LEU A 54 -0.36 -2.49 -11.52
CA LEU A 54 -0.91 -1.23 -11.00
C LEU A 54 -0.66 -0.06 -11.95
N ARG A 55 0.55 0.06 -12.52
CA ARG A 55 0.89 1.11 -13.48
C ARG A 55 0.06 1.03 -14.75
N SER A 56 -0.18 -0.18 -15.26
CA SER A 56 -1.06 -0.40 -16.40
C SER A 56 -2.49 0.06 -16.08
N LYS A 57 -3.00 -0.32 -14.91
CA LYS A 57 -4.34 0.10 -14.47
C LYS A 57 -4.44 1.61 -14.30
N LEU A 58 -3.53 2.25 -13.63
CA LEU A 58 -3.50 3.70 -13.49
C LEU A 58 -3.54 4.39 -14.86
N LYS A 59 -2.77 3.92 -15.83
CA LYS A 59 -2.79 4.44 -17.20
C LYS A 59 -4.16 4.29 -17.87
N GLU A 60 -4.86 3.17 -17.65
CA GLU A 60 -6.23 2.96 -18.16
C GLU A 60 -7.21 4.00 -17.60
N TYR A 61 -6.98 4.47 -16.35
CA TYR A 61 -7.75 5.53 -15.69
C TYR A 61 -7.25 6.95 -16.02
N GLY A 62 -6.24 7.09 -16.89
CA GLY A 62 -5.66 8.39 -17.24
C GLY A 62 -4.71 8.96 -16.19
N GLU A 63 -4.31 8.14 -15.21
CA GLU A 63 -3.45 8.54 -14.11
C GLU A 63 -1.98 8.19 -14.36
N ASN A 64 -1.10 8.97 -13.75
CA ASN A 64 0.34 8.70 -13.73
C ASN A 64 0.75 8.27 -12.32
N TYR A 65 1.45 7.14 -12.20
CA TYR A 65 1.86 6.58 -10.92
C TYR A 65 2.72 7.52 -10.05
N GLN A 66 3.44 8.48 -10.66
CA GLN A 66 4.26 9.43 -9.92
C GLN A 66 3.46 10.62 -9.37
N THR A 67 2.38 10.99 -10.04
CA THR A 67 1.58 12.18 -9.70
C THR A 67 0.24 11.84 -9.06
N VAL A 68 -0.20 10.58 -9.13
CA VAL A 68 -1.43 10.14 -8.50
C VAL A 68 -1.34 10.31 -6.98
N THR A 69 -2.35 10.96 -6.41
CA THR A 69 -2.43 11.21 -4.96
C THR A 69 -3.28 10.17 -4.24
N GLU A 70 -4.19 9.53 -4.94
CA GLU A 70 -5.08 8.48 -4.45
C GLU A 70 -5.38 7.50 -5.58
N ILE A 71 -5.43 6.20 -5.28
CA ILE A 71 -5.81 5.18 -6.26
C ILE A 71 -7.30 5.32 -6.61
N PRO A 72 -7.66 5.50 -7.89
CA PRO A 72 -9.03 5.82 -8.32
C PRO A 72 -10.00 4.61 -8.32
N PHE A 73 -9.52 3.43 -7.91
CA PHE A 73 -10.28 2.18 -7.85
C PHE A 73 -9.98 1.43 -6.56
N GLU A 74 -10.86 0.50 -6.17
CA GLU A 74 -10.59 -0.49 -5.14
C GLU A 74 -9.79 -1.63 -5.76
N ILE A 75 -8.94 -2.28 -4.95
CA ILE A 75 -8.09 -3.39 -5.42
C ILE A 75 -8.50 -4.66 -4.69
N ASP A 76 -9.03 -5.62 -5.43
CA ASP A 76 -9.20 -6.98 -4.93
C ASP A 76 -7.87 -7.73 -5.07
N THR A 77 -7.25 -8.04 -3.94
CA THR A 77 -5.93 -8.69 -3.84
C THR A 77 -6.01 -10.11 -3.29
N GLY A 78 -7.22 -10.70 -3.16
CA GLY A 78 -7.44 -11.98 -2.49
C GLY A 78 -6.64 -13.16 -3.02
N GLU A 79 -6.23 -13.14 -4.29
CA GLU A 79 -5.40 -14.19 -4.90
C GLU A 79 -3.90 -13.83 -5.01
N ALA A 80 -3.49 -12.62 -4.63
CA ALA A 80 -2.11 -12.20 -4.75
C ALA A 80 -1.22 -12.81 -3.67
N THR A 81 -0.12 -13.41 -4.05
CA THR A 81 0.91 -13.89 -3.13
C THR A 81 2.15 -12.99 -3.10
N SER A 82 2.31 -12.09 -4.08
CA SER A 82 3.40 -11.11 -4.12
C SER A 82 2.87 -9.71 -4.42
N MET A 83 3.23 -8.75 -3.58
CA MET A 83 3.00 -7.32 -3.78
C MET A 83 4.33 -6.56 -3.93
N ARG A 84 5.36 -7.25 -4.44
CA ARG A 84 6.68 -6.63 -4.62
C ARG A 84 6.60 -5.35 -5.44
N GLY A 85 7.00 -4.24 -4.83
CA GLY A 85 7.09 -2.92 -5.46
C GLY A 85 5.77 -2.33 -5.93
N MET A 86 4.61 -2.85 -5.51
CA MET A 86 3.30 -2.46 -6.04
C MET A 86 3.13 -0.94 -6.14
N PHE A 87 3.43 -0.20 -5.09
CA PHE A 87 3.35 1.27 -5.06
C PHE A 87 4.73 1.95 -5.20
N ALA A 88 5.78 1.20 -5.57
CA ALA A 88 7.12 1.78 -5.66
C ALA A 88 7.17 2.99 -6.60
N LEU A 89 7.80 4.09 -6.13
CA LEU A 89 7.92 5.37 -6.85
C LEU A 89 6.60 6.14 -7.05
N CYS A 90 5.51 5.77 -6.36
CA CYS A 90 4.31 6.59 -6.28
C CYS A 90 4.56 7.78 -5.35
N SER A 91 5.40 8.72 -5.79
CA SER A 91 5.96 9.79 -4.94
C SER A 91 4.92 10.77 -4.41
N SER A 92 3.82 10.98 -5.12
CA SER A 92 2.72 11.87 -4.71
C SER A 92 1.59 11.15 -3.98
N LEU A 93 1.63 9.81 -3.86
CA LEU A 93 0.58 9.03 -3.22
C LEU A 93 0.46 9.38 -1.72
N THR A 94 -0.73 9.77 -1.30
CA THR A 94 -1.03 10.14 0.10
C THR A 94 -1.91 9.12 0.82
N VAL A 95 -2.71 8.37 0.06
CA VAL A 95 -3.65 7.37 0.58
C VAL A 95 -3.47 6.05 -0.15
N VAL A 96 -3.24 5.00 0.62
CA VAL A 96 -3.18 3.61 0.14
C VAL A 96 -4.51 2.94 0.41
N PRO A 97 -5.14 2.26 -0.56
CA PRO A 97 -6.37 1.52 -0.31
C PRO A 97 -6.15 0.35 0.65
N GLU A 98 -7.20 -0.06 1.34
CA GLU A 98 -7.18 -1.33 2.08
C GLU A 98 -7.08 -2.50 1.10
N MET A 99 -6.35 -3.54 1.50
CA MET A 99 -6.06 -4.71 0.68
C MET A 99 -6.01 -5.96 1.54
N ASP A 100 -6.50 -7.07 1.02
CA ASP A 100 -6.23 -8.38 1.62
C ASP A 100 -4.77 -8.78 1.36
N THR A 101 -3.99 -8.87 2.42
CA THR A 101 -2.57 -9.26 2.35
C THR A 101 -2.30 -10.63 3.01
N SER A 102 -3.35 -11.35 3.39
CA SER A 102 -3.26 -12.59 4.16
C SER A 102 -2.49 -13.72 3.46
N ARG A 103 -2.45 -13.69 2.11
CA ARG A 103 -1.74 -14.70 1.29
C ARG A 103 -0.38 -14.22 0.78
N VAL A 104 0.01 -12.98 1.08
CA VAL A 104 1.21 -12.37 0.54
C VAL A 104 2.46 -12.85 1.27
N ASP A 105 3.42 -13.36 0.52
CA ASP A 105 4.74 -13.80 1.01
C ASP A 105 5.87 -12.80 0.73
N ASN A 106 5.67 -11.88 -0.24
CA ASN A 106 6.69 -10.93 -0.67
C ASN A 106 6.15 -9.50 -0.77
N MET A 107 6.60 -8.63 0.12
CA MET A 107 6.29 -7.19 0.16
C MET A 107 7.54 -6.30 -0.07
N ALA A 108 8.61 -6.88 -0.64
CA ALA A 108 9.82 -6.11 -0.88
C ALA A 108 9.55 -4.89 -1.77
N TYR A 109 10.10 -3.72 -1.41
CA TYR A 109 9.93 -2.43 -2.12
C TYR A 109 8.49 -1.90 -2.21
N MET A 110 7.49 -2.48 -1.53
CA MET A 110 6.07 -2.17 -1.75
C MET A 110 5.76 -0.67 -1.74
N PHE A 111 6.32 0.08 -0.79
CA PHE A 111 6.16 1.53 -0.64
C PHE A 111 7.48 2.31 -0.80
N SER A 112 8.45 1.72 -1.51
CA SER A 112 9.74 2.37 -1.71
C SER A 112 9.57 3.68 -2.49
N THR A 113 10.09 4.78 -1.93
CA THR A 113 10.04 6.14 -2.53
C THR A 113 8.60 6.67 -2.69
N CYS A 114 7.67 6.27 -1.81
CA CYS A 114 6.38 6.92 -1.63
C CYS A 114 6.57 8.14 -0.72
N GLU A 115 7.12 9.21 -1.26
CA GLU A 115 7.62 10.35 -0.46
C GLU A 115 6.52 11.14 0.24
N SER A 116 5.30 11.19 -0.32
CA SER A 116 4.15 11.91 0.26
C SER A 116 3.35 11.08 1.26
N LEU A 117 3.62 9.78 1.37
CA LEU A 117 2.87 8.89 2.23
C LEU A 117 3.18 9.14 3.71
N THR A 118 2.16 9.30 4.54
CA THR A 118 2.31 9.57 5.99
C THR A 118 2.01 8.33 6.85
N THR A 119 1.18 7.44 6.36
CA THR A 119 0.83 6.16 7.00
C THR A 119 0.37 5.15 5.95
N VAL A 120 0.23 3.89 6.34
CA VAL A 120 -0.34 2.80 5.53
C VAL A 120 -1.47 2.12 6.31
N PRO A 121 -2.43 1.46 5.62
CA PRO A 121 -3.46 0.67 6.30
C PRO A 121 -2.84 -0.53 7.04
N PRO A 122 -3.56 -1.14 7.99
CA PRO A 122 -3.17 -2.41 8.58
C PRO A 122 -2.99 -3.49 7.51
N MET A 123 -1.96 -4.32 7.66
CA MET A 123 -1.63 -5.41 6.74
C MET A 123 -1.41 -6.70 7.51
N ASP A 124 -1.95 -7.79 7.02
CA ASP A 124 -1.59 -9.11 7.53
C ASP A 124 -0.23 -9.54 6.96
N THR A 125 0.78 -9.54 7.81
CA THR A 125 2.16 -9.87 7.41
C THR A 125 2.66 -11.20 7.97
N ARG A 126 1.77 -12.04 8.50
CA ARG A 126 2.15 -13.32 9.13
C ARG A 126 2.81 -14.30 8.17
N ASN A 127 2.44 -14.26 6.89
CA ASN A 127 2.97 -15.12 5.84
C ASN A 127 4.16 -14.49 5.08
N VAL A 128 4.49 -13.22 5.37
CA VAL A 128 5.54 -12.50 4.63
C VAL A 128 6.92 -13.00 5.01
N THR A 129 7.71 -13.32 3.98
CA THR A 129 9.11 -13.76 4.11
C THR A 129 10.12 -12.70 3.69
N ASN A 130 9.71 -11.70 2.89
CA ASN A 130 10.59 -10.66 2.39
C ASN A 130 9.93 -9.26 2.49
N MET A 131 10.50 -8.39 3.30
CA MET A 131 10.13 -6.98 3.47
C MET A 131 11.31 -6.02 3.19
N ALA A 132 12.35 -6.50 2.49
CA ALA A 132 13.50 -5.65 2.18
C ALA A 132 13.08 -4.41 1.40
N TYR A 133 13.61 -3.24 1.79
CA TYR A 133 13.34 -1.95 1.15
C TYR A 133 11.86 -1.50 1.18
N MET A 134 11.00 -2.13 1.98
CA MET A 134 9.53 -1.94 1.91
C MET A 134 9.12 -0.47 2.01
N PHE A 135 9.74 0.31 2.89
CA PHE A 135 9.48 1.75 3.09
C PHE A 135 10.68 2.63 2.76
N ARG A 136 11.67 2.09 2.00
CA ARG A 136 12.88 2.86 1.68
C ARG A 136 12.54 4.22 1.07
N ASN A 137 13.09 5.32 1.65
CA ASN A 137 12.85 6.70 1.22
C ASN A 137 11.37 7.15 1.28
N ALA A 138 10.53 6.51 2.06
CA ALA A 138 9.22 7.04 2.44
C ALA A 138 9.43 8.15 3.49
N ARG A 139 9.89 9.31 3.03
CA ARG A 139 10.47 10.37 3.90
C ARG A 139 9.48 10.99 4.87
N ASN A 140 8.20 11.04 4.49
CA ASN A 140 7.14 11.67 5.28
C ASN A 140 6.33 10.69 6.12
N ILE A 141 6.64 9.37 6.06
CA ILE A 141 5.94 8.39 6.89
C ILE A 141 6.22 8.65 8.36
N THR A 142 5.14 8.74 9.16
CA THR A 142 5.22 9.03 10.59
C THR A 142 4.69 7.89 11.45
N TYR A 143 3.87 7.01 10.88
CA TYR A 143 3.30 5.87 11.59
C TYR A 143 3.13 4.67 10.65
N ILE A 144 3.47 3.50 11.15
CA ILE A 144 3.26 2.20 10.49
C ILE A 144 2.58 1.27 11.49
N PRO A 145 1.43 0.65 11.15
CA PRO A 145 0.80 -0.37 11.98
C PRO A 145 1.74 -1.54 12.29
N ASP A 146 1.45 -2.28 13.33
CA ASP A 146 2.24 -3.44 13.75
C ASP A 146 2.43 -4.43 12.60
N LEU A 147 3.66 -4.87 12.40
CA LEU A 147 4.02 -5.84 11.38
C LEU A 147 4.55 -7.12 12.03
N SER A 148 3.95 -8.26 11.70
CA SER A 148 4.47 -9.57 12.10
C SER A 148 5.74 -9.90 11.32
N THR A 149 6.81 -10.26 12.01
CA THR A 149 8.11 -10.58 11.40
C THR A 149 8.59 -12.01 11.71
N GLY A 150 7.73 -12.85 12.28
CA GLY A 150 8.11 -14.21 12.70
C GLY A 150 8.64 -15.11 11.59
N GLY A 151 8.17 -14.92 10.34
CA GLY A 151 8.60 -15.66 9.15
C GLY A 151 9.57 -14.89 8.25
N VAL A 152 9.88 -13.63 8.56
CA VAL A 152 10.64 -12.75 7.66
C VAL A 152 12.12 -13.12 7.64
N ARG A 153 12.68 -13.22 6.44
CA ARG A 153 14.09 -13.55 6.18
C ARG A 153 14.92 -12.34 5.76
N SER A 154 14.27 -11.28 5.26
CA SER A 154 14.96 -10.06 4.81
C SER A 154 14.19 -8.80 5.19
N LEU A 155 14.87 -7.90 5.92
CA LEU A 155 14.43 -6.57 6.35
C LEU A 155 15.46 -5.50 5.94
N GLY A 156 16.44 -5.83 5.12
CA GLY A 156 17.50 -4.91 4.73
C GLY A 156 16.93 -3.62 4.15
N TYR A 157 17.45 -2.48 4.65
CA TYR A 157 17.04 -1.13 4.21
C TYR A 157 15.55 -0.82 4.33
N MET A 158 14.79 -1.57 5.15
CA MET A 158 13.32 -1.45 5.24
C MET A 158 12.86 -0.03 5.52
N PHE A 159 13.50 0.66 6.45
CA PHE A 159 13.18 2.04 6.86
C PHE A 159 14.27 3.04 6.47
N TYR A 160 15.19 2.68 5.57
CA TYR A 160 16.24 3.58 5.14
C TYR A 160 15.65 4.89 4.59
N GLY A 161 16.08 6.02 5.13
CA GLY A 161 15.62 7.33 4.69
C GLY A 161 14.20 7.71 5.13
N CYS A 162 13.55 6.97 6.04
CA CYS A 162 12.28 7.33 6.66
C CYS A 162 12.50 8.40 7.74
N ALA A 163 12.85 9.61 7.33
CA ALA A 163 13.36 10.66 8.21
C ALA A 163 12.37 11.12 9.30
N ARG A 164 11.08 10.94 9.11
CA ARG A 164 10.03 11.34 10.07
C ARG A 164 9.48 10.20 10.93
N LEU A 165 9.90 8.96 10.67
CA LEU A 165 9.51 7.80 11.47
C LEU A 165 10.33 7.80 12.76
N THR A 166 9.67 7.78 13.92
CA THR A 166 10.32 7.83 15.23
C THR A 166 10.03 6.57 16.04
N ASP A 167 10.85 6.32 17.08
CA ASP A 167 10.66 5.20 17.98
C ASP A 167 9.26 5.21 18.60
N GLY A 168 8.62 4.04 18.62
CA GLY A 168 7.24 3.86 19.12
C GLY A 168 6.16 3.98 18.05
N ASN A 169 6.44 4.57 16.89
CA ASN A 169 5.49 4.73 15.78
C ASN A 169 5.53 3.58 14.76
N VAL A 170 6.36 2.59 15.01
CA VAL A 170 6.42 1.32 14.28
C VAL A 170 6.84 0.21 15.22
N ARG A 171 6.22 -0.97 15.11
CA ARG A 171 6.60 -2.16 15.86
C ARG A 171 6.68 -3.37 14.95
N LEU A 172 7.81 -4.05 15.01
CA LEU A 172 8.04 -5.34 14.36
C LEU A 172 7.83 -6.44 15.39
N ILE A 173 6.74 -7.19 15.27
CA ILE A 173 6.33 -8.19 16.25
C ILE A 173 6.88 -9.56 15.88
N GLY A 174 7.77 -10.11 16.70
CA GLY A 174 8.34 -11.44 16.50
C GLY A 174 9.84 -11.47 16.73
N LYS A 175 10.45 -12.61 16.42
CA LYS A 175 11.88 -12.83 16.67
C LYS A 175 12.75 -12.08 15.67
N ARG A 176 13.76 -11.38 16.18
CA ARG A 176 14.86 -10.78 15.40
C ARG A 176 15.73 -11.84 14.67
N SER A 177 15.44 -13.12 14.77
CA SER A 177 16.47 -14.15 14.76
C SER A 177 17.20 -14.42 13.42
N PHE A 178 16.79 -13.91 12.26
CA PHE A 178 17.43 -14.35 11.01
C PHE A 178 17.34 -13.38 9.83
N ALA A 179 16.68 -12.25 10.02
CA ALA A 179 16.52 -11.31 8.91
C ALA A 179 17.84 -10.60 8.64
N ALA A 180 18.23 -10.53 7.38
CA ALA A 180 19.24 -9.57 6.95
C ALA A 180 18.68 -8.17 7.24
N VAL A 181 19.24 -7.48 8.24
CA VAL A 181 18.79 -6.16 8.73
C VAL A 181 19.73 -5.03 8.30
N GLY A 182 20.74 -5.32 7.47
CA GLY A 182 21.74 -4.31 7.05
C GLY A 182 21.09 -3.04 6.54
N GLY A 183 21.50 -1.88 7.08
CA GLY A 183 20.99 -0.57 6.72
C GLY A 183 19.52 -0.31 7.04
N MET A 184 18.86 -1.15 7.83
CA MET A 184 17.41 -1.11 8.03
C MET A 184 16.91 0.25 8.50
N ILE A 185 17.59 0.90 9.43
CA ILE A 185 17.21 2.18 10.04
C ILE A 185 18.12 3.34 9.64
N GLU A 186 19.07 3.14 8.75
CA GLU A 186 19.98 4.21 8.33
C GLU A 186 19.20 5.40 7.73
N ARG A 187 19.62 6.62 8.10
CA ARG A 187 18.96 7.87 7.68
C ARG A 187 17.46 7.96 8.01
N SER A 188 16.97 7.14 8.93
CA SER A 188 15.63 7.26 9.49
C SER A 188 15.62 8.12 10.75
N GLY A 189 14.43 8.44 11.26
CA GLY A 189 14.31 9.06 12.59
C GLY A 189 14.31 8.04 13.74
N LEU A 190 14.51 6.75 13.44
CA LEU A 190 14.62 5.70 14.46
C LEU A 190 15.99 5.72 15.10
N THR A 191 16.04 5.61 16.42
CA THR A 191 17.31 5.52 17.20
C THR A 191 17.71 4.08 17.50
N ARG A 192 16.78 3.14 17.34
CA ARG A 192 16.98 1.69 17.54
C ARG A 192 16.12 0.87 16.58
N GLU A 193 16.49 -0.38 16.39
CA GLU A 193 15.64 -1.32 15.63
C GLU A 193 14.33 -1.58 16.38
N PRO A 194 13.16 -1.47 15.71
CA PRO A 194 11.84 -1.45 16.35
C PRO A 194 11.29 -2.87 16.60
N PHE A 195 12.08 -3.79 17.13
CA PHE A 195 11.63 -5.15 17.42
C PHE A 195 10.95 -5.26 18.77
N TYR A 196 9.84 -6.00 18.81
CA TYR A 196 9.06 -6.27 20.00
C TYR A 196 8.66 -7.74 20.06
N ASN A 197 8.56 -8.29 21.27
CA ASN A 197 8.00 -9.63 21.48
C ASN A 197 6.47 -9.62 21.34
N SER A 198 5.86 -10.80 21.40
CA SER A 198 4.39 -10.95 21.30
C SER A 198 3.60 -10.26 22.42
N SER A 199 4.25 -9.91 23.54
CA SER A 199 3.65 -9.13 24.64
C SER A 199 3.88 -7.60 24.46
N GLY A 200 4.44 -7.15 23.36
CA GLY A 200 4.69 -5.73 23.07
C GLY A 200 5.87 -5.12 23.85
N ARG A 201 6.79 -5.93 24.38
CA ARG A 201 8.02 -5.45 25.02
C ARG A 201 9.15 -5.38 23.99
N PRO A 202 9.97 -4.31 23.98
CA PRO A 202 11.16 -4.23 23.15
C PRO A 202 12.10 -5.42 23.39
N ILE A 203 12.78 -5.90 22.32
CA ILE A 203 13.73 -7.01 22.36
C ILE A 203 15.04 -6.65 21.65
#